data_e45810471f49fe67dab1fa1cea49c3ef
#
_entry.id   e45810471f49fe67dab1fa1cea49c3ef
#
_cell.length_a   1.000
_cell.length_b   1.000
_cell.length_c   1.000
_cell.angle_alpha   90.00
_cell.angle_beta   90.00
_cell.angle_gamma   90.00
#
_symmetry.space_group_name_H-M   'P 1'
#
loop_
_entity.id
_entity.type
_entity.pdbx_description
1 polymer ?
#
loop_
_entity_poly.entity_id
_entity_poly.type
_entity_poly.pdbx_seq_one_letter_code
_entity_poly.pdbx_strand_id
1 'polypeptide(L)'
;MFLKLLLIILILYILRNSIILNIYKLPLIRKSWQLPDIAAGVFELDPDNDKPVVVCCGDSITHGHIGYDWVSALRKQDESKIYINAGINADLTWNLNQRIDKIIKHNPDYVTILIGTNDAIGSQNIKHIQDYYMSTKGLPQLPHIDWYASELEKFIIEIQSKTNAKIAISTLSWLGEQSETEIISVVKLHNNIIRTLSDKYELTLIDLFKQFDKMIDTNNSVPYTTSEWRRLRGLRAVILHYVFGWSWSRIGKKYRLTLLCDHIHLNEKSGAVLQKLMKDFIDGESTPDRI
;
A
#
# COMPACT_ATOMS: atom_id res chain seq x y z
N MET A 1 -36.74 -9.39 -27.39
CA MET A 1 -36.19 -10.09 -26.23
C MET A 1 -34.81 -9.59 -25.88
N PHE A 2 -33.86 -9.56 -26.80
CA PHE A 2 -32.46 -9.12 -26.61
C PHE A 2 -32.32 -7.68 -26.07
N LEU A 3 -33.08 -6.72 -26.62
CA LEU A 3 -33.02 -5.31 -26.17
C LEU A 3 -33.52 -5.11 -24.73
N LYS A 4 -34.54 -5.89 -24.31
CA LYS A 4 -35.03 -5.85 -22.92
C LYS A 4 -34.00 -6.42 -21.94
N LEU A 5 -33.26 -7.46 -22.34
CA LEU A 5 -32.19 -8.05 -21.52
C LEU A 5 -31.01 -7.07 -21.36
N LEU A 6 -30.60 -6.42 -22.46
CA LEU A 6 -29.57 -5.37 -22.42
C LEU A 6 -29.96 -4.19 -21.51
N LEU A 7 -31.22 -3.75 -21.55
CA LEU A 7 -31.72 -2.69 -20.70
C LEU A 7 -31.72 -3.10 -19.23
N ILE A 8 -32.12 -4.34 -18.92
CA ILE A 8 -32.06 -4.87 -17.56
C ILE A 8 -30.61 -4.92 -17.05
N ILE A 9 -29.67 -5.39 -17.85
CA ILE A 9 -28.24 -5.43 -17.50
C ILE A 9 -27.72 -4.02 -17.25
N LEU A 10 -28.06 -3.06 -18.09
CA LEU A 10 -27.65 -1.65 -17.92
C LEU A 10 -28.25 -1.04 -16.65
N ILE A 11 -29.53 -1.29 -16.36
CA ILE A 11 -30.19 -0.82 -15.13
C ILE A 11 -29.52 -1.45 -13.90
N LEU A 12 -29.25 -2.74 -13.91
CA LEU A 12 -28.55 -3.43 -12.82
C LEU A 12 -27.13 -2.88 -12.62
N TYR A 13 -26.42 -2.56 -13.70
CA TYR A 13 -25.09 -1.93 -13.65
C TYR A 13 -25.14 -0.52 -13.02
N ILE A 14 -26.12 0.31 -13.45
CA ILE A 14 -26.31 1.66 -12.90
C ILE A 14 -26.71 1.60 -11.41
N LEU A 15 -27.66 0.73 -11.06
CA LEU A 15 -28.10 0.52 -9.67
C LEU A 15 -26.93 0.04 -8.80
N ARG A 16 -26.14 -0.91 -9.27
CA ARG A 16 -24.93 -1.37 -8.60
C ARG A 16 -23.98 -0.23 -8.30
N ASN A 17 -23.66 0.61 -9.29
CA ASN A 17 -22.74 1.72 -9.13
C ASN A 17 -23.31 2.80 -8.18
N SER A 18 -24.62 3.08 -8.25
CA SER A 18 -25.30 3.99 -7.33
C SER A 18 -25.30 3.47 -5.88
N ILE A 19 -25.53 2.17 -5.68
CA ILE A 19 -25.46 1.53 -4.36
C ILE A 19 -24.04 1.60 -3.81
N ILE A 20 -23.02 1.29 -4.62
CA ILE A 20 -21.61 1.38 -4.24
C ILE A 20 -21.28 2.82 -3.80
N LEU A 21 -21.60 3.83 -4.62
CA LEU A 21 -21.38 5.24 -4.31
C LEU A 21 -22.10 5.70 -3.04
N ASN A 22 -23.31 5.20 -2.77
CA ASN A 22 -24.05 5.54 -1.57
C ASN A 22 -23.51 4.84 -0.31
N ILE A 23 -23.01 3.62 -0.43
CA ILE A 23 -22.32 2.91 0.67
C ILE A 23 -21.07 3.69 1.10
N TYR A 24 -20.30 4.22 0.16
CA TYR A 24 -19.14 5.07 0.47
C TYR A 24 -19.50 6.40 1.16
N LYS A 25 -20.75 6.87 1.03
CA LYS A 25 -21.26 8.06 1.71
C LYS A 25 -21.76 7.80 3.15
N LEU A 26 -21.89 6.54 3.56
CA LEU A 26 -22.33 6.23 4.93
C LEU A 26 -21.34 6.80 5.95
N PRO A 27 -21.81 7.50 7.01
CA PRO A 27 -20.94 8.18 7.97
C PRO A 27 -19.88 7.27 8.60
N LEU A 28 -20.22 6.01 8.89
CA LEU A 28 -19.30 5.03 9.44
C LEU A 28 -18.17 4.69 8.47
N ILE A 29 -18.50 4.49 7.20
CA ILE A 29 -17.53 4.19 6.14
C ILE A 29 -16.72 5.43 5.81
N ARG A 30 -17.37 6.62 5.77
CA ARG A 30 -16.69 7.90 5.56
C ARG A 30 -15.69 8.22 6.67
N LYS A 31 -16.01 7.90 7.94
CA LYS A 31 -15.08 8.06 9.06
C LYS A 31 -13.87 7.15 8.95
N SER A 32 -14.03 5.94 8.39
CA SER A 32 -12.92 5.02 8.13
C SER A 32 -12.04 5.47 6.96
N TRP A 33 -12.55 6.34 6.06
CA TRP A 33 -11.83 6.92 4.93
C TRP A 33 -11.16 8.25 5.28
N GLN A 34 -10.80 8.45 6.54
CA GLN A 34 -9.99 9.61 6.91
C GLN A 34 -8.73 9.60 6.06
N LEU A 35 -8.46 10.74 5.41
CA LEU A 35 -7.23 10.91 4.69
C LEU A 35 -6.07 10.79 5.68
N PRO A 36 -4.99 10.11 5.33
CA PRO A 36 -3.81 10.07 6.15
C PRO A 36 -3.23 11.47 6.34
N ASP A 37 -2.43 11.66 7.35
CA ASP A 37 -1.99 12.96 7.87
C ASP A 37 -1.52 13.94 6.79
N ILE A 38 -0.64 13.49 5.89
CA ILE A 38 -0.10 14.35 4.83
C ILE A 38 -1.14 14.69 3.76
N ALA A 39 -2.03 13.75 3.42
CA ALA A 39 -3.07 13.99 2.42
C ALA A 39 -4.16 14.93 2.94
N ALA A 40 -4.46 14.86 4.24
CA ALA A 40 -5.43 15.76 4.88
C ALA A 40 -4.92 17.22 4.97
N GLY A 41 -3.61 17.44 4.84
CA GLY A 41 -3.00 18.76 4.99
C GLY A 41 -3.13 19.36 6.39
N VAL A 42 -3.51 18.51 7.37
CA VAL A 42 -3.92 18.92 8.73
C VAL A 42 -2.81 18.67 9.75
N PHE A 43 -1.75 17.97 9.35
CA PHE A 43 -0.68 17.64 10.30
C PHE A 43 0.34 18.79 10.32
N GLU A 44 0.24 19.62 11.36
CA GLU A 44 1.28 20.59 11.73
C GLU A 44 2.02 20.04 12.95
N LEU A 45 3.35 19.97 12.86
CA LEU A 45 4.17 19.67 14.03
C LEU A 45 4.12 20.87 14.97
N ASP A 46 4.04 20.58 16.27
CA ASP A 46 4.28 21.59 17.28
C ASP A 46 5.69 22.18 17.03
N PRO A 47 5.84 23.51 16.91
CA PRO A 47 7.14 24.14 16.72
C PRO A 47 8.15 23.79 17.82
N ASP A 48 7.67 23.50 19.03
CA ASP A 48 8.52 23.14 20.20
C ASP A 48 8.69 21.60 20.32
N ASN A 49 8.35 20.83 19.25
CA ASN A 49 8.52 19.38 19.28
C ASN A 49 9.98 18.97 19.34
N ASP A 50 10.32 18.20 20.36
CA ASP A 50 11.64 17.59 20.60
C ASP A 50 11.72 16.10 20.24
N LYS A 51 10.57 15.47 19.88
CA LYS A 51 10.52 14.06 19.53
C LYS A 51 10.97 13.82 18.10
N PRO A 52 11.72 12.73 17.85
CA PRO A 52 12.05 12.32 16.48
C PRO A 52 10.82 12.11 15.61
N VAL A 53 10.90 12.54 14.37
CA VAL A 53 9.82 12.47 13.38
C VAL A 53 10.06 11.32 12.41
N VAL A 54 9.07 10.44 12.29
CA VAL A 54 9.06 9.30 11.39
C VAL A 54 7.98 9.51 10.34
N VAL A 55 8.36 9.62 9.06
CA VAL A 55 7.39 9.71 7.96
C VAL A 55 7.27 8.37 7.23
N CYS A 56 6.08 7.78 7.26
CA CYS A 56 5.79 6.50 6.62
C CYS A 56 5.18 6.74 5.23
N CYS A 57 6.02 6.61 4.19
CA CYS A 57 5.66 6.87 2.79
C CYS A 57 5.15 5.60 2.11
N GLY A 58 4.05 5.71 1.35
CA GLY A 58 3.53 4.56 0.63
C GLY A 58 2.17 4.76 -0.03
N ASP A 59 1.56 3.63 -0.33
CA ASP A 59 0.23 3.51 -0.94
C ASP A 59 -0.84 3.09 0.08
N SER A 60 -1.81 2.27 -0.35
CA SER A 60 -2.91 1.78 0.50
C SER A 60 -2.46 0.89 1.66
N ILE A 61 -1.33 0.18 1.52
CA ILE A 61 -0.78 -0.67 2.58
C ILE A 61 -0.26 0.20 3.74
N THR A 62 0.29 1.35 3.43
CA THR A 62 0.73 2.34 4.43
C THR A 62 -0.43 3.18 4.94
N HIS A 63 -1.40 3.53 4.08
CA HIS A 63 -2.63 4.22 4.51
C HIS A 63 -3.36 3.45 5.62
N GLY A 64 -3.43 2.11 5.51
CA GLY A 64 -4.05 1.27 6.53
C GLY A 64 -5.57 1.28 6.55
N HIS A 65 -6.25 1.83 5.52
CA HIS A 65 -7.71 1.85 5.42
C HIS A 65 -8.29 0.45 5.15
N ILE A 66 -7.66 -0.32 4.28
CA ILE A 66 -7.93 -1.75 4.07
C ILE A 66 -6.70 -2.51 4.54
N GLY A 67 -6.91 -3.51 5.39
CA GLY A 67 -5.84 -4.28 5.98
C GLY A 67 -5.35 -3.72 7.33
N TYR A 68 -4.26 -4.25 7.82
CA TYR A 68 -3.69 -3.87 9.10
C TYR A 68 -3.05 -2.49 9.05
N ASP A 69 -3.52 -1.58 9.89
CA ASP A 69 -2.98 -0.22 10.03
C ASP A 69 -1.72 -0.25 10.92
N TRP A 70 -0.58 -0.56 10.29
CA TRP A 70 0.71 -0.71 10.98
C TRP A 70 1.27 0.64 11.47
N VAL A 71 0.95 1.77 10.81
CA VAL A 71 1.40 3.10 11.26
C VAL A 71 0.69 3.49 12.55
N SER A 72 -0.62 3.32 12.64
CA SER A 72 -1.36 3.56 13.89
C SER A 72 -0.96 2.58 15.00
N ALA A 73 -0.57 1.36 14.63
CA ALA A 73 -0.06 0.40 15.60
C ALA A 73 1.31 0.82 16.16
N LEU A 74 2.21 1.36 15.32
CA LEU A 74 3.47 1.96 15.78
C LEU A 74 3.23 3.14 16.71
N ARG A 75 2.33 4.07 16.38
CA ARG A 75 1.97 5.20 17.25
C ARG A 75 1.54 4.77 18.66
N LYS A 76 0.73 3.69 18.71
CA LYS A 76 0.27 3.15 20.01
C LYS A 76 1.35 2.43 20.79
N GLN A 77 2.31 1.85 20.08
CA GLN A 77 3.41 1.09 20.70
C GLN A 77 4.54 1.96 21.20
N ASP A 78 4.78 3.09 20.54
CA ASP A 78 5.91 3.98 20.81
C ASP A 78 5.49 5.45 20.75
N GLU A 79 5.24 6.04 21.90
CA GLU A 79 4.87 7.45 22.05
C GLU A 79 6.10 8.38 22.15
N SER A 80 7.32 7.83 22.11
CA SER A 80 8.56 8.60 22.16
C SER A 80 8.89 9.29 20.82
N LYS A 81 8.20 8.93 19.77
CA LYS A 81 8.39 9.48 18.41
C LYS A 81 7.05 9.94 17.80
N ILE A 82 7.13 10.80 16.82
CA ILE A 82 5.98 11.23 16.03
C ILE A 82 5.95 10.43 14.73
N TYR A 83 4.90 9.66 14.53
CA TYR A 83 4.68 8.87 13.30
C TYR A 83 3.70 9.59 12.40
N ILE A 84 4.11 9.97 11.19
CA ILE A 84 3.29 10.64 10.17
C ILE A 84 2.96 9.64 9.08
N ASN A 85 1.66 9.39 8.88
CA ASN A 85 1.20 8.53 7.79
C ASN A 85 1.13 9.32 6.48
N ALA A 86 1.99 8.98 5.53
CA ALA A 86 2.04 9.55 4.19
C ALA A 86 1.59 8.55 3.11
N GLY A 87 0.86 7.48 3.48
CA GLY A 87 0.25 6.54 2.55
C GLY A 87 -1.02 7.09 1.92
N ILE A 88 -1.25 6.88 0.63
CA ILE A 88 -2.51 7.22 -0.04
C ILE A 88 -2.98 6.04 -0.90
N ASN A 89 -4.25 5.67 -0.75
CA ASN A 89 -4.86 4.58 -1.51
C ASN A 89 -4.63 4.70 -3.01
N ALA A 90 -4.21 3.58 -3.62
CA ALA A 90 -3.95 3.43 -5.04
C ALA A 90 -2.87 4.35 -5.62
N ASP A 91 -2.03 5.03 -4.80
CA ASP A 91 -0.91 5.80 -5.31
C ASP A 91 0.13 4.91 -5.97
N LEU A 92 0.64 5.40 -7.11
CA LEU A 92 1.87 4.93 -7.73
C LEU A 92 3.04 5.80 -7.23
N THR A 93 4.24 5.38 -7.53
CA THR A 93 5.46 6.11 -7.13
C THR A 93 5.49 7.54 -7.68
N TRP A 94 4.99 7.75 -8.91
CA TRP A 94 4.82 9.09 -9.47
C TRP A 94 3.91 9.98 -8.59
N ASN A 95 2.78 9.44 -8.08
CA ASN A 95 1.90 10.20 -7.20
C ASN A 95 2.58 10.56 -5.87
N LEU A 96 3.42 9.68 -5.34
CA LEU A 96 4.21 9.98 -4.14
C LEU A 96 5.15 11.16 -4.37
N ASN A 97 5.80 11.23 -5.54
CA ASN A 97 6.65 12.36 -5.94
C ASN A 97 5.89 13.69 -6.02
N GLN A 98 4.61 13.69 -6.45
CA GLN A 98 3.81 14.94 -6.54
C GLN A 98 3.55 15.59 -5.16
N ARG A 99 3.84 14.91 -4.06
CA ARG A 99 3.63 15.41 -2.70
C ARG A 99 4.87 15.37 -1.82
N ILE A 100 6.05 15.21 -2.42
CA ILE A 100 7.32 15.08 -1.71
C ILE A 100 7.64 16.30 -0.84
N ASP A 101 7.29 17.50 -1.27
CA ASP A 101 7.49 18.73 -0.49
C ASP A 101 6.71 18.71 0.84
N LYS A 102 5.54 18.04 0.86
CA LYS A 102 4.76 17.84 2.09
C LYS A 102 5.44 16.87 3.06
N ILE A 103 6.29 15.99 2.58
CA ILE A 103 7.08 15.05 3.38
C ILE A 103 8.29 15.79 3.95
N ILE A 104 9.04 16.45 3.07
CA ILE A 104 10.28 17.17 3.39
C ILE A 104 10.06 18.28 4.43
N LYS A 105 8.93 19.03 4.32
CA LYS A 105 8.63 20.13 5.26
C LYS A 105 8.58 19.72 6.73
N HIS A 106 8.38 18.43 7.03
CA HIS A 106 8.36 17.92 8.39
C HIS A 106 9.75 17.60 8.93
N ASN A 107 10.82 17.84 8.16
CA ASN A 107 12.20 17.57 8.51
C ASN A 107 12.37 16.22 9.24
N PRO A 108 12.02 15.10 8.58
CA PRO A 108 11.99 13.80 9.24
C PRO A 108 13.37 13.31 9.68
N ASP A 109 13.44 12.63 10.83
CA ASP A 109 14.61 11.87 11.28
C ASP A 109 14.66 10.49 10.64
N TYR A 110 13.48 9.94 10.32
CA TYR A 110 13.33 8.64 9.67
C TYR A 110 12.28 8.71 8.56
N VAL A 111 12.59 8.08 7.44
CA VAL A 111 11.64 7.87 6.33
C VAL A 111 11.57 6.38 6.02
N THR A 112 10.37 5.81 6.03
CA THR A 112 10.13 4.47 5.53
C THR A 112 9.39 4.52 4.20
N ILE A 113 9.82 3.73 3.22
CA ILE A 113 9.28 3.72 1.85
C ILE A 113 8.71 2.34 1.54
N LEU A 114 7.40 2.25 1.33
CA LEU A 114 6.70 1.05 0.85
C LEU A 114 5.74 1.46 -0.26
N ILE A 115 6.24 1.52 -1.48
CA ILE A 115 5.52 1.98 -2.69
C ILE A 115 5.90 1.13 -3.91
N GLY A 116 4.97 0.96 -4.85
CA GLY A 116 5.20 0.24 -6.10
C GLY A 116 4.23 -0.90 -6.35
N THR A 117 3.38 -1.24 -5.36
CA THR A 117 2.33 -2.27 -5.54
C THR A 117 1.39 -1.92 -6.70
N ASN A 118 0.97 -0.65 -6.78
CA ASN A 118 0.10 -0.18 -7.85
C ASN A 118 0.84 0.01 -9.17
N ASP A 119 2.13 0.33 -9.14
CA ASP A 119 3.01 0.33 -10.33
C ASP A 119 3.09 -1.08 -10.92
N ALA A 120 3.34 -2.10 -10.10
CA ALA A 120 3.39 -3.49 -10.52
C ALA A 120 2.04 -3.98 -11.09
N ILE A 121 0.93 -3.63 -10.45
CA ILE A 121 -0.41 -3.96 -10.94
C ILE A 121 -0.71 -3.24 -12.26
N GLY A 122 -0.36 -1.96 -12.37
CA GLY A 122 -0.61 -1.13 -13.56
C GLY A 122 0.23 -1.49 -14.77
N SER A 123 1.41 -2.09 -14.56
CA SER A 123 2.34 -2.46 -15.64
C SER A 123 1.99 -3.77 -16.38
N GLN A 124 0.91 -4.46 -15.98
CA GLN A 124 0.50 -5.76 -16.56
C GLN A 124 -0.15 -5.67 -17.95
N ASN A 125 -0.19 -4.55 -18.64
CA ASN A 125 -0.84 -4.38 -19.95
C ASN A 125 -2.32 -4.79 -20.00
N ILE A 126 -3.02 -4.70 -18.86
CA ILE A 126 -4.45 -5.00 -18.77
C ILE A 126 -5.23 -3.69 -18.88
N LYS A 127 -5.92 -3.48 -20.00
CA LYS A 127 -6.56 -2.22 -20.36
C LYS A 127 -7.42 -1.61 -19.25
N HIS A 128 -8.35 -2.35 -18.66
CA HIS A 128 -9.25 -1.80 -17.63
C HIS A 128 -8.52 -1.42 -16.32
N ILE A 129 -7.36 -2.03 -16.05
CA ILE A 129 -6.49 -1.68 -14.92
C ILE A 129 -5.74 -0.39 -15.24
N GLN A 130 -5.17 -0.29 -16.43
CA GLN A 130 -4.48 0.91 -16.89
C GLN A 130 -5.43 2.10 -16.96
N ASP A 131 -6.61 1.95 -17.56
CA ASP A 131 -7.66 2.99 -17.63
C ASP A 131 -8.06 3.48 -16.22
N TYR A 132 -8.11 2.56 -15.25
CA TYR A 132 -8.38 2.92 -13.86
C TYR A 132 -7.30 3.84 -13.28
N TYR A 133 -6.03 3.46 -13.38
CA TYR A 133 -4.95 4.28 -12.83
C TYR A 133 -4.82 5.62 -13.57
N MET A 134 -4.90 5.61 -14.90
CA MET A 134 -4.87 6.83 -15.71
C MET A 134 -5.95 7.83 -15.27
N SER A 135 -7.20 7.36 -15.14
CA SER A 135 -8.34 8.23 -14.83
C SER A 135 -8.42 8.65 -13.37
N THR A 136 -8.07 7.75 -12.41
CA THR A 136 -8.25 8.02 -10.99
C THR A 136 -7.04 8.66 -10.32
N LYS A 137 -5.84 8.45 -10.88
CA LYS A 137 -4.58 8.93 -10.32
C LYS A 137 -3.94 10.05 -11.14
N GLY A 138 -4.55 10.44 -12.26
CA GLY A 138 -4.10 11.54 -13.11
C GLY A 138 -2.71 11.31 -13.69
N LEU A 139 -2.40 10.06 -14.04
CA LEU A 139 -1.07 9.71 -14.52
C LEU A 139 -0.78 10.36 -15.89
N PRO A 140 0.44 10.85 -16.16
CA PRO A 140 0.82 11.43 -17.43
C PRO A 140 1.06 10.39 -18.53
N GLN A 141 1.28 9.13 -18.15
CA GLN A 141 1.55 8.00 -19.05
C GLN A 141 1.14 6.67 -18.44
N LEU A 142 1.09 5.62 -19.25
CA LEU A 142 0.82 4.26 -18.77
C LEU A 142 1.94 3.76 -17.86
N PRO A 143 1.61 3.08 -16.74
CA PRO A 143 2.60 2.49 -15.85
C PRO A 143 3.46 1.43 -16.58
N HIS A 144 4.77 1.51 -16.40
CA HIS A 144 5.73 0.51 -16.86
C HIS A 144 6.97 0.52 -15.95
N ILE A 145 7.74 -0.55 -16.00
CA ILE A 145 8.80 -0.82 -15.03
C ILE A 145 9.92 0.22 -15.02
N ASP A 146 10.32 0.73 -16.20
CA ASP A 146 11.39 1.74 -16.28
C ASP A 146 10.95 3.07 -15.69
N TRP A 147 9.67 3.42 -15.85
CA TRP A 147 9.11 4.62 -15.23
C TRP A 147 9.04 4.48 -13.71
N TYR A 148 8.61 3.31 -13.21
CA TYR A 148 8.70 3.01 -11.79
C TYR A 148 10.10 3.20 -11.24
N ALA A 149 11.12 2.62 -11.91
CA ALA A 149 12.51 2.72 -11.51
C ALA A 149 12.97 4.19 -11.42
N SER A 150 12.67 5.00 -12.45
CA SER A 150 13.06 6.40 -12.51
C SER A 150 12.35 7.25 -11.45
N GLU A 151 11.05 7.02 -11.21
CA GLU A 151 10.29 7.76 -10.20
C GLU A 151 10.72 7.40 -8.77
N LEU A 152 11.05 6.10 -8.52
CA LEU A 152 11.54 5.67 -7.23
C LEU A 152 12.93 6.23 -6.93
N GLU A 153 13.82 6.20 -7.91
CA GLU A 153 15.15 6.78 -7.80
C GLU A 153 15.09 8.29 -7.54
N LYS A 154 14.25 9.00 -8.29
CA LYS A 154 14.00 10.44 -8.08
C LYS A 154 13.52 10.72 -6.65
N PHE A 155 12.58 9.93 -6.13
CA PHE A 155 12.09 10.11 -4.76
C PHE A 155 13.19 9.95 -3.72
N ILE A 156 14.04 8.92 -3.87
CA ILE A 156 15.18 8.65 -2.99
C ILE A 156 16.16 9.83 -2.98
N ILE A 157 16.55 10.29 -4.19
CA ILE A 157 17.50 11.41 -4.34
C ILE A 157 16.96 12.68 -3.68
N GLU A 158 15.70 13.00 -3.91
CA GLU A 158 15.06 14.20 -3.34
C GLU A 158 15.02 14.15 -1.80
N ILE A 159 14.67 13.01 -1.20
CA ILE A 159 14.68 12.86 0.27
C ILE A 159 16.10 12.98 0.81
N GLN A 160 17.08 12.28 0.22
CA GLN A 160 18.48 12.32 0.67
C GLN A 160 19.11 13.71 0.53
N SER A 161 18.78 14.44 -0.54
CA SER A 161 19.35 15.77 -0.78
C SER A 161 18.75 16.89 0.07
N LYS A 162 17.51 16.70 0.54
CA LYS A 162 16.75 17.74 1.24
C LYS A 162 16.49 17.46 2.72
N THR A 163 16.90 16.28 3.22
CA THR A 163 16.73 15.89 4.61
C THR A 163 17.97 15.15 5.13
N ASN A 164 18.10 15.05 6.45
CA ASN A 164 19.10 14.20 7.12
C ASN A 164 18.48 12.87 7.57
N ALA A 165 17.34 12.48 7.02
CA ALA A 165 16.61 11.30 7.47
C ALA A 165 17.40 10.01 7.22
N LYS A 166 17.35 9.09 8.19
CA LYS A 166 17.65 7.69 7.93
C LYS A 166 16.53 7.09 7.10
N ILE A 167 16.87 6.40 6.02
CA ILE A 167 15.88 5.90 5.05
C ILE A 167 15.89 4.37 5.05
N ALA A 168 14.69 3.77 5.19
CA ALA A 168 14.47 2.37 4.88
C ALA A 168 13.53 2.23 3.68
N ILE A 169 13.84 1.31 2.81
CA ILE A 169 12.97 0.93 1.69
C ILE A 169 12.57 -0.53 1.81
N SER A 170 11.27 -0.80 1.63
CA SER A 170 10.73 -2.17 1.70
C SER A 170 10.50 -2.73 0.31
N THR A 171 10.85 -4.00 0.11
CA THR A 171 10.34 -4.76 -1.02
C THR A 171 8.81 -4.85 -0.95
N LEU A 172 8.16 -4.95 -2.10
CA LEU A 172 6.72 -5.16 -2.21
C LEU A 172 6.34 -6.51 -1.61
N SER A 173 5.14 -6.59 -1.04
CA SER A 173 4.57 -7.84 -0.57
C SER A 173 4.10 -8.73 -1.73
N TRP A 174 3.64 -9.92 -1.41
CA TRP A 174 2.97 -10.79 -2.35
C TRP A 174 1.64 -10.18 -2.84
N LEU A 175 1.27 -10.50 -4.09
CA LEU A 175 -0.05 -10.23 -4.67
C LEU A 175 -0.75 -11.58 -4.95
N GLY A 176 -1.82 -11.85 -4.22
CA GLY A 176 -2.31 -13.21 -4.05
C GLY A 176 -1.36 -14.05 -3.20
N GLU A 177 -1.61 -15.34 -3.09
CA GLU A 177 -0.77 -16.29 -2.32
C GLU A 177 -0.44 -17.54 -3.15
N GLN A 178 -0.07 -17.34 -4.42
CA GLN A 178 0.41 -18.39 -5.33
C GLN A 178 1.74 -17.96 -5.96
N SER A 179 2.76 -18.79 -5.82
CA SER A 179 4.15 -18.45 -6.14
C SER A 179 4.43 -18.25 -7.63
N GLU A 180 3.89 -19.09 -8.49
CA GLU A 180 4.24 -19.12 -9.91
C GLU A 180 3.15 -18.48 -10.77
N THR A 181 2.96 -17.17 -10.61
CA THR A 181 2.00 -16.39 -11.40
C THR A 181 2.70 -15.24 -12.11
N GLU A 182 2.11 -14.77 -13.20
CA GLU A 182 2.62 -13.62 -13.94
C GLU A 182 2.81 -12.40 -13.03
N ILE A 183 1.83 -12.10 -12.19
CA ILE A 183 1.93 -10.94 -11.27
C ILE A 183 3.07 -11.09 -10.27
N ILE A 184 3.35 -12.28 -9.77
CA ILE A 184 4.50 -12.50 -8.87
C ILE A 184 5.82 -12.29 -9.60
N SER A 185 5.92 -12.66 -10.88
CA SER A 185 7.07 -12.34 -11.71
C SER A 185 7.26 -10.82 -11.86
N VAL A 186 6.18 -10.08 -12.09
CA VAL A 186 6.20 -8.61 -12.14
C VAL A 186 6.63 -8.01 -10.80
N VAL A 187 6.09 -8.51 -9.68
CA VAL A 187 6.50 -8.08 -8.32
C VAL A 187 7.99 -8.33 -8.08
N LYS A 188 8.50 -9.50 -8.47
CA LYS A 188 9.94 -9.83 -8.35
C LYS A 188 10.83 -8.87 -9.14
N LEU A 189 10.40 -8.46 -10.35
CA LEU A 189 11.13 -7.45 -11.14
C LEU A 189 11.16 -6.09 -10.43
N HIS A 190 10.04 -5.63 -9.89
CA HIS A 190 9.99 -4.39 -9.10
C HIS A 190 10.86 -4.49 -7.83
N ASN A 191 10.83 -5.64 -7.15
CA ASN A 191 11.65 -5.88 -5.98
C ASN A 191 13.16 -5.89 -6.29
N ASN A 192 13.57 -6.34 -7.48
CA ASN A 192 14.97 -6.24 -7.91
C ASN A 192 15.41 -4.78 -8.08
N ILE A 193 14.53 -3.91 -8.62
CA ILE A 193 14.81 -2.46 -8.69
C ILE A 193 14.97 -1.89 -7.28
N ILE A 194 14.06 -2.23 -6.36
CA ILE A 194 14.14 -1.78 -4.95
C ILE A 194 15.49 -2.19 -4.33
N ARG A 195 15.92 -3.43 -4.48
CA ARG A 195 17.21 -3.92 -3.96
C ARG A 195 18.39 -3.17 -4.58
N THR A 196 18.37 -3.01 -5.92
CA THR A 196 19.43 -2.28 -6.65
C THR A 196 19.54 -0.83 -6.17
N LEU A 197 18.40 -0.14 -6.00
CA LEU A 197 18.41 1.24 -5.51
C LEU A 197 18.78 1.33 -4.04
N SER A 198 18.37 0.35 -3.21
CA SER A 198 18.78 0.27 -1.82
C SER A 198 20.30 0.18 -1.69
N ASP A 199 20.92 -0.69 -2.48
CA ASP A 199 22.38 -0.85 -2.49
C ASP A 199 23.07 0.41 -3.03
N LYS A 200 22.57 0.96 -4.16
CA LYS A 200 23.15 2.15 -4.82
C LYS A 200 23.19 3.39 -3.92
N TYR A 201 22.14 3.58 -3.11
CA TYR A 201 21.95 4.75 -2.24
C TYR A 201 22.20 4.45 -0.75
N GLU A 202 22.76 3.29 -0.45
CA GLU A 202 23.10 2.85 0.93
C GLU A 202 21.93 2.92 1.90
N LEU A 203 20.73 2.54 1.43
CA LEU A 203 19.51 2.53 2.24
C LEU A 203 19.40 1.25 3.07
N THR A 204 18.64 1.31 4.16
CA THR A 204 18.24 0.09 4.87
C THR A 204 17.18 -0.66 4.07
N LEU A 205 17.50 -1.87 3.60
CA LEU A 205 16.53 -2.73 2.91
C LEU A 205 15.70 -3.51 3.93
N ILE A 206 14.37 -3.42 3.81
CA ILE A 206 13.41 -4.27 4.50
C ILE A 206 12.87 -5.29 3.49
N ASP A 207 13.38 -6.52 3.49
CA ASP A 207 12.96 -7.54 2.52
C ASP A 207 11.67 -8.24 2.97
N LEU A 208 10.56 -7.52 2.89
CA LEU A 208 9.23 -8.00 3.24
C LEU A 208 8.80 -9.19 2.37
N PHE A 209 9.16 -9.19 1.08
CA PHE A 209 8.84 -10.29 0.16
C PHE A 209 9.44 -11.61 0.66
N LYS A 210 10.73 -11.59 1.02
CA LYS A 210 11.45 -12.77 1.55
C LYS A 210 10.84 -13.27 2.87
N GLN A 211 10.39 -12.34 3.74
CA GLN A 211 9.72 -12.74 4.97
C GLN A 211 8.38 -13.44 4.70
N PHE A 212 7.62 -12.94 3.74
CA PHE A 212 6.33 -13.57 3.38
C PHE A 212 6.52 -14.89 2.65
N ASP A 213 7.56 -15.01 1.84
CA ASP A 213 7.93 -16.26 1.16
C ASP A 213 8.11 -17.43 2.16
N LYS A 214 8.69 -17.13 3.33
CA LYS A 214 8.84 -18.11 4.44
C LYS A 214 7.52 -18.46 5.15
N MET A 215 6.48 -17.63 4.98
CA MET A 215 5.21 -17.73 5.73
C MET A 215 4.05 -18.27 4.89
N ILE A 216 4.16 -18.22 3.57
CA ILE A 216 3.12 -18.68 2.65
C ILE A 216 3.08 -20.22 2.65
N ASP A 217 1.87 -20.76 2.85
CA ASP A 217 1.61 -22.17 2.64
C ASP A 217 1.42 -22.45 1.14
N THR A 218 2.47 -22.96 0.50
CA THR A 218 2.47 -23.29 -0.93
C THR A 218 1.45 -24.35 -1.32
N ASN A 219 0.97 -25.16 -0.35
CA ASN A 219 -0.08 -26.16 -0.59
C ASN A 219 -1.48 -25.53 -0.71
N ASN A 220 -1.68 -24.33 -0.20
CA ASN A 220 -2.94 -23.61 -0.23
C ASN A 220 -2.85 -22.35 -1.11
N SER A 221 -2.38 -22.51 -2.32
CA SER A 221 -2.14 -21.38 -3.23
C SER A 221 -3.43 -20.73 -3.73
N VAL A 222 -3.51 -19.41 -3.62
CA VAL A 222 -4.63 -18.59 -4.10
C VAL A 222 -4.10 -17.51 -5.04
N PRO A 223 -4.41 -17.59 -6.35
CA PRO A 223 -3.89 -16.64 -7.31
C PRO A 223 -4.45 -15.24 -7.09
N TYR A 224 -3.66 -14.24 -7.45
CA TYR A 224 -4.15 -12.88 -7.63
C TYR A 224 -5.17 -12.85 -8.78
N THR A 225 -6.22 -12.06 -8.63
CA THR A 225 -7.21 -11.90 -9.69
C THR A 225 -7.18 -10.50 -10.28
N THR A 226 -7.14 -10.42 -11.60
CA THR A 226 -7.23 -9.18 -12.38
C THR A 226 -8.67 -8.82 -12.75
N SER A 227 -9.66 -9.67 -12.41
CA SER A 227 -11.06 -9.45 -12.77
C SER A 227 -11.61 -8.13 -12.20
N GLU A 228 -12.59 -7.53 -12.90
CA GLU A 228 -13.29 -6.32 -12.43
C GLU A 228 -13.96 -6.50 -11.05
N TRP A 229 -14.27 -7.74 -10.66
CA TRP A 229 -14.80 -8.11 -9.35
C TRP A 229 -13.84 -7.83 -8.19
N ARG A 230 -12.55 -7.56 -8.46
CA ARG A 230 -11.55 -7.19 -7.44
C ARG A 230 -11.99 -5.99 -6.60
N ARG A 231 -12.57 -4.96 -7.25
CA ARG A 231 -13.09 -3.77 -6.54
C ARG A 231 -14.19 -4.12 -5.55
N LEU A 232 -15.03 -5.10 -5.90
CA LEU A 232 -16.08 -5.58 -5.02
C LEU A 232 -15.52 -6.35 -3.81
N ARG A 233 -14.35 -6.99 -3.94
CA ARG A 233 -13.69 -7.65 -2.80
C ARG A 233 -13.19 -6.63 -1.79
N GLY A 234 -12.52 -5.56 -2.22
CA GLY A 234 -12.11 -4.46 -1.34
C GLY A 234 -13.31 -3.81 -0.64
N LEU A 235 -14.36 -3.46 -1.39
CA LEU A 235 -15.58 -2.90 -0.81
C LEU A 235 -16.22 -3.88 0.20
N ARG A 236 -16.29 -5.15 -0.13
CA ARG A 236 -16.81 -6.16 0.78
C ARG A 236 -15.96 -6.30 2.03
N ALA A 237 -14.64 -6.25 1.90
CA ALA A 237 -13.72 -6.28 3.03
C ALA A 237 -13.96 -5.09 3.96
N VAL A 238 -14.11 -3.87 3.42
CA VAL A 238 -14.47 -2.65 4.16
C VAL A 238 -15.77 -2.83 4.93
N ILE A 239 -16.83 -3.30 4.27
CA ILE A 239 -18.15 -3.52 4.91
C ILE A 239 -18.04 -4.57 6.03
N LEU A 240 -17.38 -5.70 5.76
CA LEU A 240 -17.23 -6.77 6.76
C LEU A 240 -16.44 -6.30 7.98
N HIS A 241 -15.41 -5.48 7.77
CA HIS A 241 -14.59 -4.96 8.85
C HIS A 241 -15.31 -3.86 9.64
N TYR A 242 -15.67 -2.76 8.98
CA TYR A 242 -16.15 -1.55 9.66
C TYR A 242 -17.62 -1.62 10.10
N VAL A 243 -18.45 -2.41 9.42
CA VAL A 243 -19.88 -2.55 9.78
C VAL A 243 -20.10 -3.79 10.63
N PHE A 244 -19.47 -4.92 10.28
CA PHE A 244 -19.71 -6.19 10.98
C PHE A 244 -18.62 -6.58 11.99
N GLY A 245 -17.56 -5.76 12.14
CA GLY A 245 -16.51 -5.98 13.13
C GLY A 245 -15.63 -7.23 12.87
N TRP A 246 -15.56 -7.70 11.62
CA TRP A 246 -14.70 -8.83 11.30
C TRP A 246 -13.24 -8.40 11.27
N SER A 247 -12.35 -9.23 11.84
CA SER A 247 -10.90 -9.04 11.66
C SER A 247 -10.48 -9.24 10.20
N TRP A 248 -9.40 -8.61 9.78
CA TRP A 248 -8.84 -8.76 8.44
C TRP A 248 -8.42 -10.21 8.16
N SER A 249 -7.89 -10.90 9.16
CA SER A 249 -7.57 -12.34 9.07
C SER A 249 -8.81 -13.20 8.86
N ARG A 250 -9.94 -12.89 9.52
CA ARG A 250 -11.21 -13.58 9.28
C ARG A 250 -11.72 -13.35 7.86
N ILE A 251 -11.55 -12.14 7.34
CA ILE A 251 -11.92 -11.79 5.96
C ILE A 251 -11.05 -12.55 4.97
N GLY A 252 -9.73 -12.57 5.18
CA GLY A 252 -8.79 -13.32 4.35
C GLY A 252 -9.09 -14.83 4.29
N LYS A 253 -9.37 -15.44 5.44
CA LYS A 253 -9.77 -16.87 5.52
C LYS A 253 -10.95 -17.22 4.62
N LYS A 254 -11.92 -16.29 4.43
CA LYS A 254 -13.04 -16.50 3.51
C LYS A 254 -12.61 -16.67 2.06
N TYR A 255 -11.47 -16.11 1.70
CA TYR A 255 -10.84 -16.23 0.38
C TYR A 255 -9.68 -17.25 0.38
N ARG A 256 -9.52 -18.04 1.46
CA ARG A 256 -8.43 -19.01 1.65
C ARG A 256 -7.05 -18.33 1.71
N LEU A 257 -6.99 -17.05 2.09
CA LEU A 257 -5.76 -16.30 2.28
C LEU A 257 -5.27 -16.42 3.72
N THR A 258 -3.94 -16.49 3.90
CA THR A 258 -3.26 -16.63 5.20
C THR A 258 -2.58 -15.34 5.65
N LEU A 259 -2.09 -14.53 4.72
CA LEU A 259 -1.36 -13.29 4.97
C LEU A 259 -2.11 -12.04 4.49
N LEU A 260 -2.97 -12.19 3.50
CA LEU A 260 -3.71 -11.10 2.89
C LEU A 260 -5.20 -11.13 3.28
N CYS A 261 -5.88 -9.98 3.21
CA CYS A 261 -7.33 -9.92 3.46
C CYS A 261 -8.17 -9.89 2.17
N ASP A 262 -7.62 -9.39 1.05
CA ASP A 262 -8.33 -9.20 -0.23
C ASP A 262 -7.46 -9.45 -1.48
N HIS A 263 -6.37 -10.19 -1.37
CA HIS A 263 -5.32 -10.47 -2.35
C HIS A 263 -4.25 -9.37 -2.54
N ILE A 264 -4.35 -8.25 -1.83
CA ILE A 264 -3.38 -7.14 -1.89
C ILE A 264 -2.96 -6.73 -0.48
N HIS A 265 -3.95 -6.42 0.38
CA HIS A 265 -3.73 -5.77 1.65
C HIS A 265 -3.43 -6.79 2.77
N LEU A 266 -2.53 -6.40 3.65
CA LEU A 266 -2.04 -7.25 4.74
C LEU A 266 -3.13 -7.47 5.79
N ASN A 267 -3.26 -8.70 6.29
CA ASN A 267 -4.06 -8.97 7.48
C ASN A 267 -3.23 -8.72 8.76
N GLU A 268 -3.80 -9.01 9.94
CA GLU A 268 -3.12 -8.75 11.22
C GLU A 268 -1.81 -9.54 11.35
N LYS A 269 -1.74 -10.76 10.82
CA LYS A 269 -0.55 -11.61 10.93
C LYS A 269 0.62 -11.04 10.14
N SER A 270 0.41 -10.69 8.89
CA SER A 270 1.45 -10.16 8.01
C SER A 270 1.74 -8.68 8.28
N GLY A 271 0.71 -7.92 8.67
CA GLY A 271 0.86 -6.52 9.05
C GLY A 271 1.69 -6.34 10.32
N ALA A 272 1.57 -7.24 11.30
CA ALA A 272 2.41 -7.24 12.50
C ALA A 272 3.88 -7.53 12.16
N VAL A 273 4.16 -8.37 11.16
CA VAL A 273 5.52 -8.58 10.66
C VAL A 273 6.10 -7.30 10.06
N LEU A 274 5.33 -6.62 9.18
CA LEU A 274 5.74 -5.34 8.61
C LEU A 274 6.00 -4.31 9.71
N GLN A 275 5.07 -4.17 10.67
CA GLN A 275 5.21 -3.25 11.82
C GLN A 275 6.52 -3.52 12.58
N LYS A 276 6.81 -4.79 12.90
CA LYS A 276 8.04 -5.16 13.59
C LYS A 276 9.29 -4.77 12.80
N LEU A 277 9.36 -5.11 11.51
CA LEU A 277 10.50 -4.79 10.66
C LEU A 277 10.74 -3.28 10.55
N MET A 278 9.67 -2.48 10.43
CA MET A 278 9.77 -1.02 10.41
C MET A 278 10.23 -0.48 11.76
N LYS A 279 9.73 -1.05 12.87
CA LYS A 279 10.16 -0.65 14.21
C LYS A 279 11.62 -0.98 14.46
N ASP A 280 12.08 -2.18 14.11
CA ASP A 280 13.48 -2.60 14.26
C ASP A 280 14.43 -1.61 13.56
N PHE A 281 14.09 -1.16 12.34
CA PHE A 281 14.84 -0.10 11.66
C PHE A 281 14.84 1.23 12.44
N ILE A 282 13.68 1.68 12.90
CA ILE A 282 13.53 2.97 13.59
C ILE A 282 14.26 2.98 14.93
N ASP A 283 14.31 1.84 15.61
CA ASP A 283 15.02 1.68 16.89
C ASP A 283 16.54 1.42 16.71
N GLY A 284 17.01 1.27 15.48
CA GLY A 284 18.41 0.99 15.16
C GLY A 284 18.82 -0.46 15.44
N GLU A 285 17.85 -1.37 15.55
CA GLU A 285 18.10 -2.79 15.65
C GLU A 285 18.49 -3.35 14.28
N SER A 286 19.50 -4.24 14.23
CA SER A 286 19.91 -4.87 12.99
C SER A 286 18.79 -5.76 12.44
N THR A 287 18.35 -5.48 11.21
CA THR A 287 17.45 -6.42 10.50
C THR A 287 18.18 -7.75 10.30
N PRO A 288 17.55 -8.90 10.62
CA PRO A 288 18.22 -10.22 10.65
C PRO A 288 18.81 -10.74 9.34
N ASP A 289 18.75 -10.02 8.25
CA ASP A 289 19.04 -10.52 6.89
C ASP A 289 20.21 -9.82 6.15
N ARG A 290 21.15 -9.13 6.87
CA ARG A 290 22.46 -8.75 6.30
C ARG A 290 23.52 -9.83 6.61
N ILE A 291 23.29 -11.08 6.20
CA ILE A 291 24.30 -12.14 6.09
C ILE A 291 24.15 -12.81 4.73
#